data_3c0526ca2bdb16d5f881de7641b63d1e
#
_entry.id   3c0526ca2bdb16d5f881de7641b63d1e
#
_cell.length_a   1.000
_cell.length_b   1.000
_cell.length_c   1.000
_cell.angle_alpha   90.00
_cell.angle_beta   90.00
_cell.angle_gamma   90.00
#
_symmetry.space_group_name_H-M   'P 1'
#
loop_
_entity.id
_entity.type
_entity.pdbx_description
1 polymer ?
#
loop_
_entity_poly.entity_id
_entity_poly.type
_entity_poly.pdbx_seq_one_letter_code
_entity_poly.pdbx_strand_id
1 'polypeptide(L)'
;LKDGGVVISDRFLDSSLVYQGFARGMGENFIKNINRAGVNSLEPDITFLLKLKPEDSIARKSKQAELDRLEAEKANFHQRVFDGYISLARRNKERIKIIDALKTEEDIHNEILNHIESFMKKRGF
;
A
#
# COMPACT_ATOMS: atom_id res chain seq x y z
N LEU A 1 -4.41 18.29 -10.93
CA LEU A 1 -2.95 18.35 -10.72
C LEU A 1 -2.33 19.54 -11.46
N LYS A 2 -2.69 19.79 -12.73
CA LYS A 2 -2.12 20.91 -13.50
C LYS A 2 -2.44 22.28 -12.89
N ASP A 3 -3.53 22.39 -12.18
CA ASP A 3 -4.03 23.64 -11.55
C ASP A 3 -3.66 23.73 -10.06
N GLY A 4 -2.65 22.98 -9.61
CA GLY A 4 -2.20 22.97 -8.22
C GLY A 4 -3.09 22.20 -7.24
N GLY A 5 -4.05 21.42 -7.76
CA GLY A 5 -4.95 20.61 -6.93
C GLY A 5 -4.26 19.39 -6.32
N VAL A 6 -4.77 18.96 -5.15
CA VAL A 6 -4.39 17.72 -4.49
C VAL A 6 -5.40 16.63 -4.81
N VAL A 7 -4.91 15.45 -5.19
CA VAL A 7 -5.74 14.27 -5.44
C VAL A 7 -5.39 13.17 -4.45
N ILE A 8 -6.39 12.65 -3.77
CA ILE A 8 -6.27 11.50 -2.88
C ILE A 8 -6.93 10.31 -3.55
N SER A 9 -6.24 9.18 -3.59
CA SER A 9 -6.74 7.93 -4.15
C SER A 9 -6.63 6.81 -3.12
N ASP A 10 -7.73 6.13 -2.85
CA ASP A 10 -7.74 4.88 -2.09
C ASP A 10 -7.32 3.76 -3.03
N ARG A 11 -6.03 3.39 -2.94
CA ARG A 11 -5.29 2.45 -3.80
C ARG A 11 -5.08 3.00 -5.23
N PHE A 12 -3.90 2.79 -5.75
CA PHE A 12 -3.51 3.19 -7.09
C PHE A 12 -2.50 2.20 -7.68
N LEU A 13 -1.50 2.65 -8.43
CA LEU A 13 -0.54 1.80 -9.17
C LEU A 13 0.18 0.76 -8.30
N ASP A 14 0.53 1.13 -7.07
CA ASP A 14 1.21 0.23 -6.12
C ASP A 14 0.38 -1.02 -5.82
N SER A 15 -0.95 -0.88 -5.76
CA SER A 15 -1.83 -2.02 -5.53
C SER A 15 -1.81 -3.02 -6.67
N SER A 16 -1.91 -2.57 -7.93
CA SER A 16 -1.83 -3.49 -9.08
C SER A 16 -0.47 -4.16 -9.18
N LEU A 17 0.60 -3.42 -8.89
CA LEU A 17 1.96 -3.95 -8.89
C LEU A 17 2.12 -5.08 -7.86
N VAL A 18 1.57 -4.89 -6.65
CA VAL A 18 1.66 -5.90 -5.59
C VAL A 18 0.72 -7.07 -5.85
N TYR A 19 -0.56 -6.81 -6.15
CA TYR A 19 -1.55 -7.87 -6.31
C TYR A 19 -1.31 -8.73 -7.56
N GLN A 20 -1.13 -8.10 -8.71
CA GLN A 20 -0.95 -8.80 -9.99
C GLN A 20 0.52 -9.14 -10.24
N GLY A 21 1.41 -8.16 -10.06
CA GLY A 21 2.83 -8.33 -10.37
C GLY A 21 3.52 -9.29 -9.42
N PHE A 22 3.38 -9.08 -8.13
CA PHE A 22 4.07 -9.85 -7.10
C PHE A 22 3.26 -11.04 -6.61
N ALA A 23 2.06 -10.85 -6.05
CA ALA A 23 1.33 -11.91 -5.37
C ALA A 23 0.76 -12.97 -6.33
N ARG A 24 0.32 -12.59 -7.53
CA ARG A 24 -0.13 -13.50 -8.59
C ARG A 24 0.97 -13.93 -9.55
N GLY A 25 2.18 -13.38 -9.42
CA GLY A 25 3.34 -13.82 -10.21
C GLY A 25 3.33 -13.40 -11.68
N MET A 26 2.56 -12.37 -12.07
CA MET A 26 2.55 -11.87 -13.45
C MET A 26 3.84 -11.11 -13.82
N GLY A 27 4.66 -10.76 -12.82
CA GLY A 27 5.90 -10.03 -13.00
C GLY A 27 5.74 -8.51 -12.82
N GLU A 28 6.57 -7.93 -11.96
CA GLU A 28 6.52 -6.50 -11.64
C GLU A 28 6.76 -5.62 -12.87
N ASN A 29 7.73 -5.98 -13.72
CA ASN A 29 8.06 -5.19 -14.91
C ASN A 29 6.89 -5.16 -15.92
N PHE A 30 6.21 -6.29 -16.09
CA PHE A 30 5.05 -6.38 -16.97
C PHE A 30 3.93 -5.45 -16.48
N ILE A 31 3.60 -5.52 -15.19
CA ILE A 31 2.56 -4.67 -14.60
C ILE A 31 2.97 -3.19 -14.62
N LYS A 32 4.24 -2.86 -14.36
CA LYS A 32 4.74 -1.47 -14.49
C LYS A 32 4.53 -0.91 -15.90
N ASN A 33 4.80 -1.68 -16.92
CA ASN A 33 4.64 -1.23 -18.31
C ASN A 33 3.16 -0.97 -18.63
N ILE A 34 2.26 -1.86 -18.22
CA ILE A 34 0.81 -1.66 -18.38
C ILE A 34 0.35 -0.41 -17.64
N ASN A 35 0.76 -0.25 -16.38
CA ASN A 35 0.40 0.90 -15.58
C ASN A 35 0.87 2.21 -16.22
N ARG A 36 2.12 2.27 -16.69
CA ARG A 36 2.66 3.47 -17.36
C ARG A 36 1.85 3.89 -18.57
N ALA A 37 1.45 2.93 -19.39
CA ALA A 37 0.61 3.19 -20.55
C ALA A 37 -0.78 3.72 -20.17
N GLY A 38 -1.38 3.15 -19.11
CA GLY A 38 -2.73 3.49 -18.66
C GLY A 38 -2.87 4.87 -18.00
N VAL A 39 -1.80 5.38 -17.39
CA VAL A 39 -1.86 6.63 -16.59
C VAL A 39 -0.87 7.70 -17.06
N ASN A 40 -0.39 7.63 -18.29
CA ASN A 40 0.60 8.58 -18.84
C ASN A 40 1.81 8.78 -17.93
N SER A 41 2.34 7.72 -17.36
CA SER A 41 3.47 7.71 -16.42
C SER A 41 3.24 8.52 -15.12
N LEU A 42 1.99 8.82 -14.76
CA LEU A 42 1.68 9.48 -13.50
C LEU A 42 2.03 8.54 -12.33
N GLU A 43 2.82 9.04 -11.39
CA GLU A 43 3.13 8.35 -10.13
C GLU A 43 2.62 9.16 -8.94
N PRO A 44 2.24 8.53 -7.83
CA PRO A 44 1.91 9.24 -6.60
C PRO A 44 3.14 9.98 -6.07
N ASP A 45 2.96 11.20 -5.60
CA ASP A 45 4.03 11.96 -4.94
C ASP A 45 4.37 11.38 -3.56
N ILE A 46 3.36 10.89 -2.83
CA ILE A 46 3.49 10.22 -1.55
C ILE A 46 2.43 9.13 -1.43
N THR A 47 2.80 8.01 -0.82
CA THR A 47 1.89 6.90 -0.51
C THR A 47 2.02 6.53 0.96
N PHE A 48 0.90 6.38 1.66
CA PHE A 48 0.85 5.86 3.01
C PHE A 48 0.44 4.39 2.97
N LEU A 49 1.33 3.52 3.44
CA LEU A 49 1.08 2.09 3.58
C LEU A 49 0.69 1.80 5.03
N LEU A 50 -0.61 1.58 5.27
CA LEU A 50 -1.10 1.12 6.58
C LEU A 50 -0.71 -0.35 6.77
N LYS A 51 0.37 -0.56 7.53
CA LYS A 51 0.93 -1.89 7.76
C LYS A 51 0.14 -2.62 8.82
N LEU A 52 -0.53 -3.72 8.41
CA LEU A 52 -1.19 -4.68 9.28
C LEU A 52 -0.82 -6.08 8.82
N LYS A 53 -0.31 -6.92 9.72
CA LYS A 53 -0.01 -8.31 9.37
C LYS A 53 -1.30 -9.10 9.11
N PRO A 54 -1.27 -10.09 8.20
CA PRO A 54 -2.46 -10.92 7.91
C PRO A 54 -3.07 -11.58 9.14
N GLU A 55 -2.26 -12.07 10.07
CA GLU A 55 -2.68 -12.66 11.34
C GLU A 55 -3.47 -11.68 12.23
N ASP A 56 -3.03 -10.41 12.32
CA ASP A 56 -3.72 -9.36 13.09
C ASP A 56 -5.04 -8.96 12.41
N SER A 57 -5.08 -8.99 11.08
CA SER A 57 -6.29 -8.73 10.30
C SER A 57 -7.35 -9.82 10.50
N ILE A 58 -6.93 -11.09 10.56
CA ILE A 58 -7.81 -12.23 10.82
C ILE A 58 -8.34 -12.17 12.25
N ALA A 59 -7.50 -11.89 13.24
CA ALA A 59 -7.90 -11.73 14.64
C ALA A 59 -8.96 -10.64 14.84
N ARG A 60 -8.95 -9.59 14.01
CA ARG A 60 -9.99 -8.55 14.00
C ARG A 60 -11.33 -9.04 13.41
N LYS A 61 -11.31 -10.00 12.49
CA LYS A 61 -12.49 -10.43 11.72
C LYS A 61 -13.21 -11.64 12.28
N SER A 62 -12.54 -12.51 13.02
CA SER A 62 -13.17 -13.74 13.49
C SER A 62 -12.72 -14.18 14.88
N LYS A 63 -13.69 -14.29 15.78
CA LYS A 63 -13.57 -15.12 16.99
C LYS A 63 -13.90 -16.60 16.71
N GLN A 64 -14.16 -17.01 15.47
CA GLN A 64 -14.63 -18.38 15.15
C GLN A 64 -14.55 -18.70 13.65
N ALA A 65 -13.64 -19.58 13.21
CA ALA A 65 -13.83 -20.57 12.15
C ALA A 65 -12.59 -21.47 12.02
N GLU A 66 -12.78 -22.77 11.90
CA GLU A 66 -11.76 -23.70 11.45
C GLU A 66 -11.31 -23.35 10.04
N LEU A 67 -10.00 -23.31 9.81
CA LEU A 67 -9.40 -22.95 8.52
C LEU A 67 -9.60 -24.10 7.53
N ASP A 68 -10.54 -23.93 6.60
CA ASP A 68 -10.68 -24.76 5.41
C ASP A 68 -9.51 -24.54 4.44
N ARG A 69 -9.28 -25.50 3.52
CA ARG A 69 -8.22 -25.46 2.49
C ARG A 69 -8.28 -24.17 1.66
N LEU A 70 -9.47 -23.69 1.32
CA LEU A 70 -9.69 -22.42 0.61
C LEU A 70 -9.25 -21.21 1.43
N GLU A 71 -9.39 -21.26 2.74
CA GLU A 71 -8.94 -20.21 3.64
C GLU A 71 -7.42 -20.21 3.80
N ALA A 72 -6.78 -21.38 3.80
CA ALA A 72 -5.33 -21.51 3.79
C ALA A 72 -4.71 -20.94 2.49
N GLU A 73 -5.32 -21.19 1.33
CA GLU A 73 -4.90 -20.59 0.05
C GLU A 73 -5.06 -19.06 0.06
N LYS A 74 -6.15 -18.55 0.62
CA LYS A 74 -6.37 -17.11 0.84
C LYS A 74 -5.32 -16.52 1.79
N ALA A 75 -5.01 -17.21 2.89
CA ALA A 75 -3.99 -16.77 3.85
C ALA A 75 -2.61 -16.67 3.20
N ASN A 76 -2.20 -17.64 2.38
CA ASN A 76 -0.96 -17.61 1.61
C ASN A 76 -0.93 -16.45 0.60
N PHE A 77 -2.06 -16.17 -0.05
CA PHE A 77 -2.15 -15.03 -0.96
C PHE A 77 -2.02 -13.71 -0.21
N HIS A 78 -2.70 -13.54 0.93
CA HIS A 78 -2.60 -12.35 1.76
C HIS A 78 -1.19 -12.14 2.31
N GLN A 79 -0.48 -13.23 2.67
CA GLN A 79 0.92 -13.14 3.08
C GLN A 79 1.79 -12.62 1.94
N ARG A 80 1.63 -13.16 0.71
CA ARG A 80 2.37 -12.65 -0.46
C ARG A 80 2.07 -11.18 -0.75
N VAL A 81 0.81 -10.76 -0.62
CA VAL A 81 0.43 -9.35 -0.77
C VAL A 81 1.14 -8.48 0.27
N PHE A 82 1.13 -8.89 1.53
CA PHE A 82 1.83 -8.19 2.61
C PHE A 82 3.33 -8.07 2.31
N ASP A 83 3.98 -9.17 1.99
CA ASP A 83 5.42 -9.19 1.67
C ASP A 83 5.75 -8.32 0.45
N GLY A 84 4.88 -8.32 -0.55
CA GLY A 84 4.99 -7.47 -1.73
C GLY A 84 4.94 -5.98 -1.40
N TYR A 85 4.01 -5.56 -0.56
CA TYR A 85 3.93 -4.17 -0.10
C TYR A 85 5.14 -3.76 0.73
N ILE A 86 5.61 -4.60 1.65
CA ILE A 86 6.80 -4.32 2.45
C ILE A 86 8.05 -4.21 1.58
N SER A 87 8.21 -5.13 0.62
CA SER A 87 9.32 -5.09 -0.34
C SER A 87 9.28 -3.81 -1.18
N LEU A 88 8.11 -3.46 -1.71
CA LEU A 88 7.92 -2.25 -2.51
C LEU A 88 8.23 -0.97 -1.71
N ALA A 89 7.74 -0.88 -0.47
CA ALA A 89 7.97 0.26 0.40
C ALA A 89 9.45 0.42 0.75
N ARG A 90 10.17 -0.68 1.03
CA ARG A 90 11.61 -0.66 1.30
C ARG A 90 12.44 -0.14 0.12
N ARG A 91 12.02 -0.43 -1.10
CA ARG A 91 12.67 0.04 -2.34
C ARG A 91 12.31 1.49 -2.70
N ASN A 92 11.24 2.04 -2.10
CA ASN A 92 10.71 3.37 -2.41
C ASN A 92 10.47 4.21 -1.14
N LYS A 93 11.42 4.21 -0.20
CA LYS A 93 11.31 4.85 1.13
C LYS A 93 10.99 6.34 1.08
N GLU A 94 11.48 7.02 0.04
CA GLU A 94 11.23 8.45 -0.11
C GLU A 94 9.76 8.75 -0.42
N ARG A 95 9.11 7.88 -1.19
CA ARG A 95 7.73 8.03 -1.62
C ARG A 95 6.73 7.29 -0.73
N ILE A 96 7.05 6.05 -0.31
CA ILE A 96 6.14 5.20 0.46
C ILE A 96 6.49 5.26 1.94
N LYS A 97 5.57 5.77 2.75
CA LYS A 97 5.67 5.85 4.21
C LYS A 97 4.86 4.72 4.84
N ILE A 98 5.54 3.90 5.64
CA ILE A 98 4.90 2.79 6.35
C ILE A 98 4.35 3.33 7.67
N ILE A 99 3.05 3.18 7.87
CA ILE A 99 2.32 3.55 9.08
C ILE A 99 1.87 2.30 9.80
N ASP A 100 2.09 2.20 11.09
CA ASP A 100 1.61 1.07 11.90
C ASP A 100 0.11 1.16 12.12
N ALA A 101 -0.65 0.24 11.51
CA ALA A 101 -2.12 0.22 11.61
C ALA A 101 -2.65 -0.38 12.92
N LEU A 102 -1.78 -0.77 13.85
CA LEU A 102 -2.17 -1.18 15.23
C LEU A 102 -2.31 0.01 16.18
N LYS A 103 -1.79 1.18 15.81
CA LYS A 103 -1.96 2.42 16.55
C LYS A 103 -3.43 2.88 16.57
N THR A 104 -3.73 3.86 17.44
CA THR A 104 -5.05 4.52 17.43
C THR A 104 -5.26 5.31 16.13
N GLU A 105 -6.51 5.56 15.77
CA GLU A 105 -6.84 6.38 14.59
C GLU A 105 -6.23 7.78 14.70
N GLU A 106 -6.22 8.36 15.90
CA GLU A 106 -5.63 9.67 16.18
C GLU A 106 -4.12 9.67 15.97
N ASP A 107 -3.40 8.65 16.46
CA ASP A 107 -1.95 8.52 16.27
C ASP A 107 -1.60 8.34 14.79
N ILE A 108 -2.37 7.50 14.07
CA ILE A 108 -2.21 7.30 12.63
C ILE A 108 -2.43 8.62 11.88
N HIS A 109 -3.49 9.34 12.21
CA HIS A 109 -3.81 10.64 11.62
C HIS A 109 -2.66 11.64 11.82
N ASN A 110 -2.18 11.78 13.07
CA ASN A 110 -1.10 12.70 13.41
C ASN A 110 0.21 12.34 12.69
N GLU A 111 0.53 11.05 12.58
CA GLU A 111 1.72 10.57 11.87
C GLU A 111 1.63 10.90 10.37
N ILE A 112 0.46 10.71 9.74
CA ILE A 112 0.22 11.06 8.34
C ILE A 112 0.36 12.57 8.13
N LEU A 113 -0.25 13.39 9.00
CA LEU A 113 -0.14 14.86 8.94
C LEU A 113 1.32 15.32 8.98
N ASN A 114 2.12 14.79 9.92
CA ASN A 114 3.54 15.12 10.03
C ASN A 114 4.32 14.81 8.75
N HIS A 115 4.01 13.70 8.09
CA HIS A 115 4.61 13.37 6.80
C HIS A 115 4.19 14.33 5.69
N ILE A 116 2.91 14.71 5.64
CA ILE A 116 2.38 15.65 4.65
C ILE A 116 3.03 17.03 4.84
N GLU A 117 3.08 17.54 6.06
CA GLU A 117 3.73 18.82 6.36
C GLU A 117 5.20 18.85 5.96
N SER A 118 5.94 17.77 6.29
CA SER A 118 7.34 17.62 5.90
C SER A 118 7.51 17.58 4.39
N PHE A 119 6.60 16.91 3.69
CA PHE A 119 6.60 16.83 2.23
C PHE A 119 6.32 18.20 1.60
N MET A 120 5.31 18.92 2.10
CA MET A 120 4.95 20.26 1.62
C MET A 120 6.10 21.26 1.79
N LYS A 121 6.70 21.31 3.00
CA LYS A 121 7.87 22.15 3.28
C LYS A 121 9.04 21.89 2.32
N LYS A 122 9.32 20.64 1.99
CA LYS A 122 10.37 20.28 1.03
C LYS A 122 10.10 20.77 -0.40
N ARG A 123 8.83 20.95 -0.76
CA ARG A 123 8.38 21.44 -2.07
C ARG A 123 8.15 22.95 -2.15
N GLY A 124 8.33 23.67 -1.03
CA GLY A 124 8.20 25.12 -0.98
C GLY A 124 6.76 25.62 -0.83
N PHE A 125 5.90 24.77 -0.23
CA PHE A 125 4.54 25.17 0.14
C PHE A 125 4.46 25.58 1.60
#